data_6d79d9a2cfc541f319be7e16e8a88de8
#
_entry.id   6d79d9a2cfc541f319be7e16e8a88de8
#
_cell.length_a   1.000
_cell.length_b   1.000
_cell.length_c   1.000
_cell.angle_alpha   90.00
_cell.angle_beta   90.00
_cell.angle_gamma   90.00
#
_symmetry.space_group_name_H-M   'P 1'
#
loop_
_entity.id
_entity.type
_entity.pdbx_description
1 polymer ?
#
loop_
_entity_poly.entity_id
_entity_poly.type
_entity_poly.pdbx_seq_one_letter_code
_entity_poly.pdbx_strand_id
1 'polypeptide(L)'
;MRLTYCANGVAGHLDLPSSAAEFMTAEGLAELAASCHWRDHYPTELPALVTRVHLQDLDGKELGIFEVRREMRPVFTASPL
;
A
#
# COMPACT_ATOMS: atom_id res chain seq x y z
N MET A 1 16.26 1.77 -0.08
CA MET A 1 15.85 0.36 0.08
C MET A 1 14.66 0.08 -0.81
N ARG A 2 14.70 -1.03 -1.52
CA ARG A 2 13.60 -1.46 -2.39
C ARG A 2 12.86 -2.63 -1.73
N LEU A 3 11.54 -2.53 -1.69
CA LEU A 3 10.65 -3.63 -1.31
C LEU A 3 9.87 -4.10 -2.53
N THR A 4 9.66 -5.39 -2.62
CA THR A 4 8.74 -5.93 -3.61
C THR A 4 7.42 -6.30 -2.95
N TYR A 5 6.34 -6.18 -3.69
CA TYR A 5 5.02 -6.57 -3.18
C TYR A 5 4.20 -7.24 -4.28
N CYS A 6 3.20 -7.98 -3.83
CA CYS A 6 2.18 -8.52 -4.71
C CYS A 6 0.82 -8.12 -4.13
N ALA A 7 0.12 -7.24 -4.82
CA ALA A 7 -1.19 -6.75 -4.40
C ALA A 7 -2.27 -7.38 -5.26
N ASN A 8 -3.11 -8.22 -4.66
CA ASN A 8 -4.15 -8.99 -5.35
C ASN A 8 -3.63 -9.73 -6.58
N GLY A 9 -2.42 -10.31 -6.47
CA GLY A 9 -1.78 -11.06 -7.55
C GLY A 9 -0.98 -10.22 -8.54
N VAL A 10 -0.91 -8.91 -8.36
CA VAL A 10 -0.14 -8.01 -9.25
C VAL A 10 1.15 -7.60 -8.55
N ALA A 11 2.28 -7.91 -9.19
CA ALA A 11 3.60 -7.59 -8.65
C ALA A 11 3.93 -6.11 -8.83
N GLY A 12 4.64 -5.56 -7.84
CA GLY A 12 5.13 -4.19 -7.88
C GLY A 12 6.31 -4.02 -6.94
N HIS A 13 6.83 -2.80 -6.87
CA HIS A 13 7.93 -2.49 -5.96
C HIS A 13 7.80 -1.08 -5.41
N LEU A 14 8.43 -0.87 -4.23
CA LEU A 14 8.53 0.42 -3.57
C LEU A 14 9.99 0.76 -3.36
N ASP A 15 10.37 1.99 -3.68
CA ASP A 15 11.69 2.52 -3.36
C ASP A 15 11.54 3.47 -2.16
N LEU A 16 12.16 3.12 -1.04
CA LEU A 16 12.05 3.86 0.21
C LEU A 16 13.42 4.33 0.67
N PRO A 17 13.53 5.52 1.30
CA PRO A 17 14.74 5.89 2.02
C PRO A 17 15.00 4.89 3.14
N SER A 18 16.27 4.60 3.43
CA SER A 18 16.64 3.67 4.51
C SER A 18 16.06 4.08 5.87
N SER A 19 15.96 5.39 6.12
CA SER A 19 15.38 5.92 7.35
C SER A 19 13.90 5.59 7.49
N ALA A 20 13.15 5.55 6.39
CA ALA A 20 11.72 5.21 6.45
C ALA A 20 11.52 3.76 6.88
N ALA A 21 12.39 2.86 6.44
CA ALA A 21 12.29 1.44 6.78
C ALA A 21 12.52 1.18 8.27
N GLU A 22 13.30 2.03 8.95
CA GLU A 22 13.58 1.89 10.39
C GLU A 22 12.39 2.28 11.26
N PHE A 23 11.52 3.17 10.76
CA PHE A 23 10.41 3.72 11.53
C PHE A 23 9.04 3.16 11.15
N MET A 24 8.94 2.47 10.02
CA MET A 24 7.67 1.92 9.57
C MET A 24 7.51 0.47 10.02
N THR A 25 6.30 0.15 10.47
CA THR A 25 5.92 -1.24 10.75
C THR A 25 5.66 -1.99 9.44
N ALA A 26 5.63 -3.31 9.50
CA ALA A 26 5.27 -4.13 8.32
C ALA A 26 3.85 -3.81 7.84
N GLU A 27 2.92 -3.56 8.75
CA GLU A 27 1.57 -3.14 8.42
C GLU A 27 1.55 -1.79 7.70
N GLY A 28 2.35 -0.83 8.16
CA GLY A 28 2.48 0.47 7.51
C GLY A 28 3.06 0.36 6.10
N LEU A 29 4.03 -0.53 5.89
CA LEU A 29 4.59 -0.81 4.58
C LEU A 29 3.54 -1.45 3.66
N ALA A 30 2.70 -2.35 4.19
CA ALA A 30 1.62 -2.96 3.42
C ALA A 30 0.58 -1.91 2.98
N GLU A 31 0.22 -0.98 3.87
CA GLU A 31 -0.68 0.12 3.55
C GLU A 31 -0.12 1.01 2.45
N LEU A 32 1.17 1.32 2.52
CA LEU A 32 1.85 2.10 1.50
C LEU A 32 1.89 1.37 0.16
N ALA A 33 2.16 0.07 0.17
CA ALA A 33 2.15 -0.76 -1.03
C ALA A 33 0.77 -0.77 -1.70
N ALA A 34 -0.29 -0.94 -0.93
CA ALA A 34 -1.65 -0.90 -1.44
C ALA A 34 -1.98 0.47 -2.05
N SER A 35 -1.59 1.56 -1.38
CA SER A 35 -1.80 2.92 -1.88
C SER A 35 -1.09 3.15 -3.21
N CYS A 36 0.16 2.71 -3.33
CA CYS A 36 0.92 2.83 -4.57
C CYS A 36 0.31 2.01 -5.69
N HIS A 37 -0.11 0.78 -5.39
CA HIS A 37 -0.75 -0.08 -6.37
C HIS A 37 -1.99 0.59 -6.97
N TRP A 38 -2.89 1.09 -6.14
CA TRP A 38 -4.14 1.71 -6.61
C TRP A 38 -3.92 3.05 -7.28
N ARG A 39 -2.94 3.84 -6.83
CA ARG A 39 -2.57 5.09 -7.50
C ARG A 39 -2.12 4.84 -8.93
N ASP A 40 -1.33 3.78 -9.16
CA ASP A 40 -0.80 3.46 -10.47
C ASP A 40 -1.87 2.88 -11.41
N HIS A 41 -2.91 2.27 -10.85
CA HIS A 41 -3.99 1.65 -11.63
C HIS A 41 -5.22 2.56 -11.81
N TYR A 42 -5.32 3.63 -11.04
CA TYR A 42 -6.41 4.60 -11.17
C TYR A 42 -6.16 5.52 -12.36
N PRO A 43 -7.17 5.89 -13.17
CA PRO A 43 -8.60 5.58 -13.02
C PRO A 43 -9.08 4.32 -13.75
N THR A 44 -8.17 3.51 -14.29
CA THR A 44 -8.52 2.32 -15.09
C THR A 44 -9.30 1.31 -14.26
N GLU A 45 -8.91 1.17 -12.99
CA GLU A 45 -9.58 0.29 -12.04
C GLU A 45 -9.93 1.07 -10.78
N LEU A 46 -11.10 0.78 -10.21
CA LEU A 46 -11.48 1.33 -8.91
C LEU A 46 -10.81 0.53 -7.80
N PRO A 47 -10.33 1.18 -6.73
CA PRO A 47 -9.73 0.48 -5.61
C PRO A 47 -10.70 -0.51 -4.97
N ALA A 48 -10.25 -1.72 -4.73
CA ALA A 48 -11.02 -2.70 -3.98
C ALA A 48 -11.14 -2.29 -2.51
N LEU A 49 -12.22 -2.74 -1.84
CA LEU A 49 -12.38 -2.50 -0.40
C LEU A 49 -11.33 -3.24 0.42
N VAL A 50 -10.90 -4.41 -0.07
CA VAL A 50 -9.88 -5.23 0.58
C VAL A 50 -8.81 -5.55 -0.45
N THR A 51 -7.54 -5.28 -0.11
CA THR A 51 -6.39 -5.62 -0.93
C THR A 51 -5.49 -6.54 -0.13
N ARG A 52 -5.17 -7.71 -0.70
CA ARG A 52 -4.20 -8.62 -0.08
C ARG A 52 -2.82 -8.25 -0.59
N VAL A 53 -1.93 -7.91 0.33
CA VAL A 53 -0.57 -7.49 0.03
C VAL A 53 0.42 -8.49 0.60
N HIS A 54 1.26 -9.04 -0.25
CA HIS A 54 2.37 -9.90 0.10
C HIS A 54 3.65 -9.09 -0.04
N LEU A 55 4.38 -8.90 1.06
CA LEU A 55 5.60 -8.09 1.09
C LEU A 55 6.84 -8.98 1.15
N GLN A 56 7.86 -8.59 0.39
CA GLN A 56 9.18 -9.21 0.41
C GLN A 56 10.26 -8.14 0.39
N ASP A 57 11.41 -8.42 1.04
CA ASP A 57 12.57 -7.55 0.96
C ASP A 57 13.40 -7.82 -0.31
N LEU A 58 14.54 -7.12 -0.46
CA LEU A 58 15.44 -7.28 -1.60
C LEU A 58 16.00 -8.70 -1.75
N ASP A 59 16.17 -9.40 -0.63
CA ASP A 59 16.74 -10.74 -0.60
C ASP A 59 15.67 -11.81 -0.83
N GLY A 60 14.43 -11.40 -1.08
CA GLY A 60 13.31 -12.32 -1.25
C GLY A 60 12.74 -12.83 0.06
N LYS A 61 13.19 -12.29 1.19
CA LYS A 61 12.67 -12.66 2.49
C LYS A 61 11.26 -12.13 2.66
N GLU A 62 10.36 -13.01 3.02
CA GLU A 62 8.97 -12.67 3.24
C GLU A 62 8.79 -11.86 4.51
N LEU A 63 8.17 -10.69 4.39
CA LEU A 63 7.84 -9.83 5.52
C LEU A 63 6.43 -10.08 6.04
N GLY A 64 5.58 -10.71 5.26
CA GLY A 64 4.24 -11.10 5.66
C GLY A 64 3.21 -10.91 4.56
N ILE A 65 2.02 -11.42 4.84
CA ILE A 65 0.84 -11.25 4.00
C ILE A 65 -0.17 -10.46 4.82
N PHE A 66 -0.69 -9.36 4.25
CA PHE A 66 -1.56 -8.43 4.96
C PHE A 66 -2.85 -8.21 4.18
N GLU A 67 -3.93 -8.04 4.92
CA GLU A 67 -5.18 -7.52 4.39
C GLU A 67 -5.22 -6.02 4.64
N VAL A 68 -5.26 -5.23 3.57
CA VAL A 68 -5.38 -3.78 3.67
C VAL A 68 -6.79 -3.38 3.28
N ARG A 69 -7.51 -2.77 4.20
CA ARG A 69 -8.88 -2.31 3.99
C ARG A 69 -8.90 -0.84 3.66
N ARG A 70 -9.66 -0.50 2.62
CA ARG A 70 -9.95 0.89 2.30
C ARG A 70 -11.18 1.33 3.10
N GLU A 71 -10.99 2.32 3.94
CA GLU A 71 -12.10 2.94 4.66
C GLU A 71 -12.56 4.18 3.93
N MET A 72 -13.87 4.29 3.75
CA MET A 72 -14.48 5.51 3.27
C MET A 72 -15.05 6.25 4.47
N ARG A 73 -14.41 7.38 4.81
CA ARG A 73 -14.90 8.26 5.84
C ARG A 73 -15.64 9.41 5.20
N PRO A 74 -16.91 9.66 5.55
CA PRO A 74 -17.58 10.83 5.06
C PRO A 74 -16.89 12.09 5.55
N VAL A 75 -16.55 12.97 4.63
CA VAL A 75 -15.94 14.27 4.94
C VAL A 75 -16.95 15.33 4.54
N PHE A 76 -17.36 16.13 5.53
CA PHE A 76 -18.28 17.22 5.32
C PHE A 76 -17.53 18.53 5.48
N THR A 77 -17.57 19.37 4.47
CA THR A 77 -17.00 20.70 4.52
C THR A 77 -18.10 21.74 4.30
N ALA A 78 -17.98 22.85 4.99
CA ALA A 78 -18.93 23.95 4.85
C ALA A 78 -18.19 25.21 4.40
N SER A 79 -18.80 25.97 3.52
CA SER A 79 -18.30 27.27 3.09
C SER A 79 -19.38 28.33 3.37
N PRO A 80 -18.99 29.57 3.75
CA PRO A 80 -19.98 30.64 3.93
C PRO A 80 -20.66 30.97 2.61
N LEU A 81 -21.92 31.32 2.71
CA LEU A 81 -22.72 31.72 1.56
C LEU A 81 -22.33 33.13 1.09
#